data_87773fb6a2ec849eb9852428a35075f4
#
_entry.id   87773fb6a2ec849eb9852428a35075f4
#
_cell.length_a   1.000
_cell.length_b   1.000
_cell.length_c   1.000
_cell.angle_alpha   90.00
_cell.angle_beta   90.00
_cell.angle_gamma   90.00
#
_symmetry.space_group_name_H-M   'P 1'
#
loop_
_entity.id
_entity.type
_entity.pdbx_description
1 polymer ?
#
loop_
_entity_poly.entity_id
_entity_poly.type
_entity_poly.pdbx_seq_one_letter_code
_entity_poly.pdbx_strand_id
1 'polypeptide(L)'
;MGNLLVNTKDQQFLLFEQFGMEKIFASEAYGGYSKDDVLMILSEAEKMAVTSIFPTLKEGDEEGCHIKDGKVTVPKCFREPFKKYCEAGW
;
A
#
# COMPACT_ATOMS: atom_id res chain seq x y z
N MET A 1 -15.08 -9.04 -5.93
CA MET A 1 -15.60 -7.69 -6.15
C MET A 1 -14.44 -6.70 -6.22
N GLY A 2 -14.49 -5.77 -7.15
CA GLY A 2 -13.47 -4.74 -7.25
C GLY A 2 -13.47 -3.80 -6.05
N ASN A 3 -12.38 -3.09 -5.85
CA ASN A 3 -12.28 -2.07 -4.81
C ASN A 3 -12.16 -0.68 -5.46
N LEU A 4 -12.32 0.37 -4.67
CA LEU A 4 -12.30 1.74 -5.15
C LEU A 4 -10.90 2.38 -5.13
N LEU A 5 -9.90 1.67 -4.62
CA LEU A 5 -8.55 2.21 -4.42
C LEU A 5 -7.59 1.88 -5.54
N VAL A 6 -7.61 0.64 -6.02
CA VAL A 6 -6.58 0.15 -6.91
C VAL A 6 -7.14 -0.85 -7.92
N ASN A 7 -6.63 -0.78 -9.14
CA ASN A 7 -6.89 -1.77 -10.17
C ASN A 7 -5.64 -2.62 -10.35
N THR A 8 -5.69 -3.85 -9.86
CA THR A 8 -4.53 -4.75 -9.88
C THR A 8 -4.13 -5.16 -11.28
N LYS A 9 -5.07 -5.21 -12.22
CA LYS A 9 -4.75 -5.49 -13.63
C LYS A 9 -3.89 -4.39 -14.23
N ASP A 10 -4.21 -3.13 -13.91
CA ASP A 10 -3.43 -1.99 -14.39
C ASP A 10 -2.03 -2.00 -13.79
N GLN A 11 -1.90 -2.32 -12.50
CA GLN A 11 -0.60 -2.46 -11.85
C GLN A 11 0.26 -3.54 -12.51
N GLN A 12 -0.32 -4.70 -12.77
CA GLN A 12 0.39 -5.81 -13.40
C GLN A 12 0.80 -5.47 -14.82
N PHE A 13 -0.07 -4.83 -15.58
CA PHE A 13 0.24 -4.38 -16.94
C PHE A 13 1.42 -3.41 -16.93
N LEU A 14 1.37 -2.40 -16.08
CA LEU A 14 2.43 -1.40 -15.99
C LEU A 14 3.77 -2.02 -15.61
N LEU A 15 3.79 -2.86 -14.59
CA LEU A 15 5.04 -3.44 -14.09
C LEU A 15 5.65 -4.46 -15.05
N PHE A 16 4.85 -5.37 -15.58
CA PHE A 16 5.39 -6.51 -16.32
C PHE A 16 5.36 -6.33 -17.83
N GLU A 17 4.35 -5.66 -18.38
CA GLU A 17 4.26 -5.49 -19.83
C GLU A 17 4.85 -4.17 -20.29
N GLN A 18 4.51 -3.06 -19.65
CA GLN A 18 4.99 -1.76 -20.06
C GLN A 18 6.44 -1.51 -19.63
N PHE A 19 6.78 -1.74 -18.37
CA PHE A 19 8.11 -1.45 -17.84
C PHE A 19 9.04 -2.66 -17.79
N GLY A 20 8.54 -3.86 -18.05
CA GLY A 20 9.36 -5.06 -18.13
C GLY A 20 10.11 -5.38 -16.85
N MET A 21 9.43 -5.33 -15.71
CA MET A 21 10.05 -5.53 -14.39
C MET A 21 10.83 -6.84 -14.27
N GLU A 22 10.47 -7.86 -15.04
CA GLU A 22 11.18 -9.14 -15.01
C GLU A 22 12.67 -9.00 -15.38
N LYS A 23 13.03 -7.96 -16.13
CA LYS A 23 14.44 -7.66 -16.44
C LYS A 23 15.24 -7.28 -15.20
N ILE A 24 14.58 -6.70 -14.19
CA ILE A 24 15.22 -6.32 -12.92
C ILE A 24 15.62 -7.59 -12.15
N PHE A 25 14.83 -8.65 -12.25
CA PHE A 25 15.11 -9.92 -11.57
C PHE A 25 16.34 -10.63 -12.16
N ALA A 26 16.76 -10.27 -13.37
CA ALA A 26 17.96 -10.79 -13.97
C ALA A 26 19.23 -10.12 -13.41
N SER A 27 19.10 -9.02 -12.66
CA SER A 27 20.22 -8.34 -12.05
C SER A 27 20.67 -9.06 -10.78
N GLU A 28 21.95 -8.91 -10.42
CA GLU A 28 22.52 -9.54 -9.24
C GLU A 28 21.80 -9.06 -7.95
N ALA A 29 21.48 -7.78 -7.87
CA ALA A 29 20.86 -7.19 -6.69
C ALA A 29 19.45 -7.72 -6.41
N TYR A 30 18.71 -8.11 -7.44
CA TYR A 30 17.30 -8.50 -7.33
C TYR A 30 17.02 -9.91 -7.87
N GLY A 31 18.06 -10.71 -8.07
CA GLY A 31 17.95 -12.06 -8.63
C GLY A 31 17.19 -13.07 -7.76
N GLY A 32 16.96 -12.74 -6.50
CA GLY A 32 16.16 -13.59 -5.61
C GLY A 32 14.64 -13.40 -5.73
N TYR A 33 14.19 -12.47 -6.57
CA TYR A 33 12.78 -12.18 -6.73
C TYR A 33 12.23 -12.78 -8.03
N SER A 34 10.93 -13.09 -8.02
CA SER A 34 10.21 -13.57 -9.18
C SER A 34 8.93 -12.76 -9.38
N LYS A 35 8.29 -12.94 -10.53
CA LYS A 35 6.98 -12.34 -10.81
C LYS A 35 5.96 -12.74 -9.74
N ASP A 36 5.95 -14.02 -9.35
CA ASP A 36 5.01 -14.51 -8.33
C ASP A 36 5.23 -13.84 -6.97
N ASP A 37 6.48 -13.57 -6.60
CA ASP A 37 6.80 -12.82 -5.38
C ASP A 37 6.19 -11.42 -5.41
N VAL A 38 6.33 -10.71 -6.52
CA VAL A 38 5.80 -9.36 -6.68
C VAL A 38 4.28 -9.37 -6.67
N LEU A 39 3.65 -10.34 -7.33
CA LEU A 39 2.18 -10.48 -7.32
C LEU A 39 1.67 -10.73 -5.91
N MET A 40 2.37 -11.52 -5.12
CA MET A 40 2.02 -11.75 -3.72
C MET A 40 2.14 -10.47 -2.89
N ILE A 41 3.22 -9.72 -3.07
CA ILE A 41 3.43 -8.44 -2.37
C ILE A 41 2.31 -7.46 -2.72
N LEU A 42 1.97 -7.33 -4.00
CA LEU A 42 0.88 -6.45 -4.43
C LEU A 42 -0.47 -6.87 -3.86
N SER A 43 -0.72 -8.17 -3.79
CA SER A 43 -1.96 -8.71 -3.20
C SER A 43 -2.07 -8.37 -1.72
N GLU A 44 -0.99 -8.52 -0.97
CA GLU A 44 -0.97 -8.19 0.45
C GLU A 44 -1.10 -6.68 0.69
N ALA A 45 -0.48 -5.86 -0.16
CA ALA A 45 -0.62 -4.41 -0.09
C ALA A 45 -2.06 -3.97 -0.36
N GLU A 46 -2.70 -4.55 -1.38
CA GLU A 46 -4.11 -4.29 -1.68
C GLU A 46 -5.01 -4.66 -0.51
N LYS A 47 -4.80 -5.85 0.05
CA LYS A 47 -5.56 -6.34 1.19
C LYS A 47 -5.46 -5.37 2.37
N MET A 48 -4.26 -4.94 2.72
CA MET A 48 -4.06 -3.97 3.78
C MET A 48 -4.75 -2.63 3.49
N ALA A 49 -4.60 -2.13 2.27
CA ALA A 49 -5.21 -0.87 1.88
C ALA A 49 -6.74 -0.92 1.99
N VAL A 50 -7.36 -1.99 1.49
CA VAL A 50 -8.81 -2.14 1.46
C VAL A 50 -9.38 -2.43 2.85
N THR A 51 -8.74 -3.30 3.63
CA THR A 51 -9.29 -3.76 4.91
C THR A 51 -8.91 -2.90 6.11
N SER A 52 -7.75 -2.25 6.07
CA SER A 52 -7.22 -1.50 7.23
C SER A 52 -7.19 0.01 7.01
N ILE A 53 -6.82 0.47 5.81
CA ILE A 53 -6.63 1.90 5.55
C ILE A 53 -7.91 2.55 5.02
N PHE A 54 -8.52 1.96 3.99
CA PHE A 54 -9.72 2.54 3.37
C PHE A 54 -10.87 2.81 4.36
N PRO A 55 -11.16 1.90 5.34
CA PRO A 55 -12.24 2.18 6.30
C PRO A 55 -12.06 3.44 7.14
N THR A 56 -10.82 3.97 7.24
CA THR A 56 -10.54 5.19 8.01
C THR A 56 -10.73 6.47 7.19
N LEU A 57 -11.01 6.37 5.89
CA LEU A 57 -11.07 7.52 5.00
C LEU A 57 -12.09 8.58 5.45
N LYS A 58 -13.32 8.15 5.65
CA LYS A 58 -14.42 9.07 6.03
C LYS A 58 -14.18 9.67 7.41
N GLU A 59 -13.93 8.83 8.40
CA GLU A 59 -13.69 9.26 9.78
C GLU A 59 -12.48 10.17 9.88
N GLY A 60 -11.40 9.83 9.19
CA GLY A 60 -10.18 10.65 9.16
C GLY A 60 -10.41 12.01 8.51
N ASP A 61 -11.18 12.05 7.43
CA ASP A 61 -11.53 13.31 6.77
C ASP A 61 -12.40 14.20 7.66
N GLU A 62 -13.36 13.62 8.38
CA GLU A 62 -14.24 14.35 9.30
C GLU A 62 -13.47 14.89 10.51
N GLU A 63 -12.59 14.11 11.11
CA GLU A 63 -11.77 14.55 12.24
C GLU A 63 -10.74 15.58 11.81
N GLY A 64 -10.06 15.33 10.67
CA GLY A 64 -9.04 16.21 10.12
C GLY A 64 -7.76 16.27 10.95
N CYS A 65 -6.79 17.02 10.43
CA CYS A 65 -5.54 17.31 11.11
C CYS A 65 -5.65 18.67 11.80
N HIS A 66 -5.05 18.80 12.98
CA HIS A 66 -5.10 20.03 13.75
C HIS A 66 -3.71 20.42 14.22
N ILE A 67 -3.49 21.73 14.34
CA ILE A 67 -2.25 22.27 14.90
C ILE A 67 -2.59 22.98 16.20
N LYS A 68 -1.84 22.65 17.28
CA LYS A 68 -2.00 23.31 18.58
C LYS A 68 -0.62 23.41 19.22
N ASP A 69 -0.27 24.63 19.65
CA ASP A 69 1.02 24.91 20.30
C ASP A 69 2.23 24.41 19.48
N GLY A 70 2.15 24.59 18.15
CA GLY A 70 3.20 24.17 17.24
C GLY A 70 3.26 22.68 16.94
N LYS A 71 2.32 21.88 17.48
CA LYS A 71 2.25 20.45 17.26
C LYS A 71 1.07 20.09 16.37
N VAL A 72 1.30 19.24 15.38
CA VAL A 72 0.27 18.74 14.50
C VAL A 72 -0.25 17.41 15.04
N THR A 73 -1.58 17.28 15.09
CA THR A 73 -2.24 16.02 15.44
C THR A 73 -2.99 15.49 14.23
N VAL A 74 -2.90 14.19 14.02
CA VAL A 74 -3.60 13.48 12.93
C VAL A 74 -4.83 12.77 13.49
N PRO A 75 -5.79 12.35 12.61
CA PRO A 75 -6.96 11.61 13.06
C PRO A 75 -6.57 10.36 13.87
N LYS A 76 -7.32 10.13 14.94
CA LYS A 76 -7.06 9.00 15.86
C LYS A 76 -7.19 7.66 15.15
N CYS A 77 -8.11 7.55 14.19
CA CYS A 77 -8.34 6.31 13.46
C CYS A 77 -7.16 5.88 12.57
N PHE A 78 -6.15 6.75 12.36
CA PHE A 78 -4.97 6.40 11.59
C PHE A 78 -3.94 5.58 12.40
N ARG A 79 -4.07 5.52 13.72
CA ARG A 79 -3.09 4.85 14.58
C ARG A 79 -3.01 3.34 14.35
N GLU A 80 -4.16 2.67 14.34
CA GLU A 80 -4.20 1.21 14.14
C GLU A 80 -3.70 0.77 12.77
N PRO A 81 -4.13 1.39 11.65
CA PRO A 81 -3.56 1.04 10.35
C PRO A 81 -2.06 1.28 10.28
N PHE A 82 -1.55 2.35 10.85
CA PHE A 82 -0.12 2.63 10.87
C PHE A 82 0.64 1.59 11.69
N LYS A 83 0.11 1.19 12.83
CA LYS A 83 0.70 0.14 13.66
C LYS A 83 0.78 -1.18 12.89
N LYS A 84 -0.31 -1.56 12.22
CA LYS A 84 -0.34 -2.76 11.39
C LYS A 84 0.66 -2.70 10.24
N TYR A 85 0.79 -1.54 9.63
CA TYR A 85 1.77 -1.31 8.57
C TYR A 85 3.19 -1.57 9.06
N CYS A 86 3.55 -1.02 10.20
CA CYS A 86 4.87 -1.22 10.79
C CYS A 86 5.11 -2.67 11.21
N GLU A 87 4.13 -3.31 11.86
CA GLU A 87 4.23 -4.70 12.31
C GLU A 87 4.35 -5.68 11.15
N ALA A 88 3.77 -5.36 10.01
CA ALA A 88 3.85 -6.20 8.80
C ALA A 88 5.20 -6.09 8.08
N GLY A 89 6.06 -5.16 8.48
CA GLY A 89 7.39 -5.01 7.89
C GLY A 89 7.46 -4.22 6.60
N TRP A 90 6.45 -3.42 6.32
CA TRP A 90 6.43 -2.56 5.12
C TRP A 90 7.49 -1.45 5.16
#